data_49958315d1c9fd5cbc3977112f511401
#
_entry.id   49958315d1c9fd5cbc3977112f511401
#
_cell.length_a   1.000
_cell.length_b   1.000
_cell.length_c   1.000
_cell.angle_alpha   90.00
_cell.angle_beta   90.00
_cell.angle_gamma   90.00
#
_symmetry.space_group_name_H-M   'P 1'
#
loop_
_entity.id
_entity.type
_entity.pdbx_description
1 polymer ?
#
loop_
_entity_poly.entity_id
_entity_poly.type
_entity_poly.pdbx_seq_one_letter_code
_entity_poly.pdbx_strand_id
1 'polypeptide(L)'
;MSDTFALTRELAAAAAPCFDTADRLAVYTEMSLGAEQHAIDDIICAVLREDHPIPAVLLDRLREWLAVSPLDDRGLARRTARVRTT
;
A
#
# COMPACT_ATOMS: atom_id res chain seq x y z
N MET A 1 -3.62 2.48 18.38
CA MET A 1 -3.26 2.05 17.04
C MET A 1 -3.46 3.20 16.07
N SER A 2 -2.54 3.40 15.16
CA SER A 2 -2.70 4.43 14.15
C SER A 2 -3.62 3.94 13.01
N ASP A 3 -4.35 4.86 12.39
CA ASP A 3 -5.14 4.55 11.21
C ASP A 3 -4.26 4.06 10.06
N THR A 4 -3.00 4.50 10.02
CA THR A 4 -2.02 4.06 9.04
C THR A 4 -1.75 2.57 9.14
N PHE A 5 -1.63 2.05 10.37
CA PHE A 5 -1.41 0.62 10.58
C PHE A 5 -2.61 -0.21 10.07
N ALA A 6 -3.83 0.23 10.40
CA ALA A 6 -5.03 -0.45 9.94
C ALA A 6 -5.15 -0.42 8.41
N LEU A 7 -4.87 0.72 7.79
CA LEU A 7 -4.88 0.86 6.34
C LEU A 7 -3.84 -0.06 5.69
N THR A 8 -2.63 -0.10 6.24
CA THR A 8 -1.55 -0.94 5.72
C THR A 8 -1.91 -2.42 5.78
N ARG A 9 -2.50 -2.86 6.89
CA ARG A 9 -2.96 -4.25 7.04
C ARG A 9 -4.00 -4.62 6.00
N GLU A 10 -4.97 -3.74 5.79
CA GLU A 10 -6.05 -4.00 4.83
C GLU A 10 -5.53 -4.00 3.39
N LEU A 11 -4.62 -3.09 3.06
CA LEU A 11 -3.98 -3.08 1.75
C LEU A 11 -3.15 -4.36 1.53
N ALA A 12 -2.39 -4.77 2.53
CA ALA A 12 -1.59 -6.00 2.45
C ALA A 12 -2.48 -7.22 2.23
N ALA A 13 -3.60 -7.30 2.93
CA ALA A 13 -4.55 -8.40 2.77
C ALA A 13 -5.16 -8.42 1.37
N ALA A 14 -5.55 -7.25 0.87
CA ALA A 14 -6.14 -7.13 -0.47
C ALA A 14 -5.13 -7.46 -1.58
N ALA A 15 -3.86 -7.15 -1.37
CA ALA A 15 -2.79 -7.37 -2.35
C ALA A 15 -2.06 -8.72 -2.18
N ALA A 16 -2.35 -9.46 -1.10
CA ALA A 16 -1.64 -10.70 -0.79
C ALA A 16 -1.55 -11.69 -1.95
N PRO A 17 -2.60 -11.88 -2.78
CA PRO A 17 -2.50 -12.81 -3.91
C PRO A 17 -1.42 -12.46 -4.93
N CYS A 18 -0.99 -11.21 -5.02
CA CYS A 18 0.03 -10.80 -5.99
C CYS A 18 1.45 -10.77 -5.39
N PHE A 19 1.61 -11.06 -4.10
CA PHE A 19 2.93 -11.04 -3.47
C PHE A 19 3.71 -12.31 -3.77
N ASP A 20 4.96 -12.15 -4.18
CA ASP A 20 5.91 -13.26 -4.16
C ASP A 20 6.55 -13.36 -2.75
N THR A 21 7.49 -14.27 -2.56
CA THR A 21 8.15 -14.47 -1.27
C THR A 21 8.91 -13.23 -0.83
N ALA A 22 9.59 -12.55 -1.75
CA ALA A 22 10.33 -11.32 -1.44
C ALA A 22 9.40 -10.19 -1.03
N ASP A 23 8.26 -10.04 -1.71
CA ASP A 23 7.26 -9.03 -1.37
C ASP A 23 6.71 -9.25 0.05
N ARG A 24 6.36 -10.50 0.37
CA ARG A 24 5.84 -10.83 1.70
C ARG A 24 6.86 -10.50 2.78
N LEU A 25 8.10 -10.89 2.57
CA LEU A 25 9.15 -10.63 3.54
C LEU A 25 9.34 -9.14 3.76
N ALA A 26 9.43 -8.36 2.67
CA ALA A 26 9.62 -6.92 2.76
C ALA A 26 8.45 -6.23 3.45
N VAL A 27 7.22 -6.50 3.00
CA VAL A 27 6.02 -5.83 3.51
C VAL A 27 5.81 -6.13 5.00
N TYR A 28 5.83 -7.39 5.38
CA TYR A 28 5.53 -7.76 6.77
C TYR A 28 6.67 -7.40 7.73
N THR A 29 7.92 -7.43 7.27
CA THR A 29 9.05 -6.95 8.06
C THR A 29 8.91 -5.45 8.33
N GLU A 30 8.61 -4.67 7.30
CA GLU A 30 8.44 -3.23 7.44
C GLU A 30 7.26 -2.88 8.33
N MET A 31 6.15 -3.60 8.23
CA MET A 31 5.01 -3.44 9.14
C MET A 31 5.42 -3.73 10.59
N SER A 32 6.20 -4.78 10.82
CA SER A 32 6.66 -5.15 12.15
C SER A 32 7.57 -4.10 12.78
N LEU A 33 8.32 -3.38 11.94
CA LEU A 33 9.23 -2.33 12.39
C LEU A 33 8.56 -0.96 12.49
N GLY A 34 7.28 -0.87 12.17
CA GLY A 34 6.56 0.41 12.14
C GLY A 34 6.87 1.26 10.92
N ALA A 35 7.54 0.71 9.91
CA ALA A 35 7.86 1.41 8.67
C ALA A 35 6.70 1.30 7.69
N GLU A 36 5.54 1.77 8.08
CA GLU A 36 4.28 1.59 7.37
C GLU A 36 4.28 2.24 5.98
N GLN A 37 4.95 3.38 5.84
CA GLN A 37 5.05 4.07 4.56
C GLN A 37 5.83 3.24 3.54
N HIS A 38 6.93 2.64 3.97
CA HIS A 38 7.70 1.75 3.10
C HIS A 38 6.89 0.51 2.73
N ALA A 39 6.13 -0.02 3.69
CA ALA A 39 5.27 -1.15 3.43
C ALA A 39 4.20 -0.81 2.39
N ILE A 40 3.56 0.35 2.51
CA ILE A 40 2.55 0.81 1.53
C ILE A 40 3.18 0.96 0.14
N ASP A 41 4.38 1.55 0.06
CA ASP A 41 5.06 1.70 -1.22
C ASP A 41 5.35 0.34 -1.87
N ASP A 42 5.85 -0.61 -1.10
CA ASP A 42 6.11 -1.95 -1.61
C ASP A 42 4.83 -2.67 -2.05
N ILE A 43 3.73 -2.50 -1.30
CA ILE A 43 2.43 -3.05 -1.67
C ILE A 43 1.98 -2.49 -3.02
N ILE A 44 2.05 -1.19 -3.21
CA ILE A 44 1.62 -0.54 -4.45
C ILE A 44 2.51 -0.96 -5.62
N CYS A 45 3.82 -1.10 -5.40
CA CYS A 45 4.73 -1.60 -6.44
C CYS A 45 4.35 -3.02 -6.89
N ALA A 46 4.06 -3.91 -5.94
CA ALA A 46 3.65 -5.28 -6.26
C ALA A 46 2.32 -5.31 -7.02
N VAL A 47 1.35 -4.50 -6.57
CA VAL A 47 0.04 -4.38 -7.18
C VAL A 47 0.16 -3.93 -8.64
N LEU A 48 1.00 -2.93 -8.91
CA LEU A 48 1.19 -2.43 -10.27
C LEU A 48 1.94 -3.45 -11.15
N ARG A 49 2.94 -4.13 -10.58
CA ARG A 49 3.68 -5.14 -11.32
C ARG A 49 2.76 -6.25 -11.83
N GLU A 50 1.83 -6.69 -10.99
CA GLU A 50 0.90 -7.79 -11.33
C GLU A 50 -0.44 -7.29 -11.87
N ASP A 51 -0.63 -5.99 -11.98
CA ASP A 51 -1.89 -5.37 -12.40
C ASP A 51 -3.08 -5.88 -11.57
N HIS A 52 -2.88 -6.04 -10.27
CA HIS A 52 -3.89 -6.57 -9.35
C HIS A 52 -4.84 -5.45 -8.91
N PRO A 53 -6.16 -5.61 -9.07
CA PRO A 53 -7.08 -4.56 -8.67
C PRO A 53 -7.23 -4.50 -7.14
N ILE A 54 -7.43 -3.29 -6.63
CA ILE A 54 -7.63 -3.03 -5.21
C ILE A 54 -9.04 -2.46 -5.01
N PRO A 55 -9.75 -2.84 -3.94
CA PRO A 55 -11.07 -2.27 -3.66
C PRO A 55 -11.03 -0.74 -3.60
N ALA A 56 -12.01 -0.12 -4.26
CA ALA A 56 -12.06 1.35 -4.37
C ALA A 56 -12.03 2.03 -3.00
N VAL A 57 -12.70 1.46 -2.00
CA VAL A 57 -12.74 2.04 -0.66
C VAL A 57 -11.35 2.12 -0.02
N LEU A 58 -10.50 1.12 -0.27
CA LEU A 58 -9.13 1.14 0.23
C LEU A 58 -8.26 2.16 -0.49
N LEU A 59 -8.45 2.31 -1.79
CA LEU A 59 -7.73 3.33 -2.57
C LEU A 59 -8.15 4.74 -2.14
N ASP A 60 -9.42 4.95 -1.85
CA ASP A 60 -9.90 6.25 -1.36
C ASP A 60 -9.25 6.57 -0.01
N ARG A 61 -9.18 5.60 0.90
CA ARG A 61 -8.52 5.78 2.18
C ARG A 61 -7.02 6.06 2.01
N LEU A 62 -6.37 5.39 1.07
CA LEU A 62 -4.96 5.63 0.77
C LEU A 62 -4.75 7.05 0.23
N ARG A 63 -5.62 7.52 -0.65
CA ARG A 63 -5.54 8.87 -1.18
C ARG A 63 -5.72 9.92 -0.08
N GLU A 64 -6.66 9.70 0.84
CA GLU A 64 -6.84 10.56 2.00
C GLU A 64 -5.60 10.59 2.87
N TRP A 65 -5.00 9.43 3.12
CA TRP A 65 -3.77 9.34 3.89
C TRP A 65 -2.62 10.10 3.22
N LEU A 66 -2.49 9.97 1.91
CA LEU A 66 -1.46 10.68 1.15
C LEU A 66 -1.66 12.20 1.20
N ALA A 67 -2.90 12.65 1.18
CA ALA A 67 -3.22 14.08 1.20
C ALA A 67 -2.83 14.75 2.51
N VAL A 68 -2.84 14.02 3.63
CA VAL A 68 -2.51 14.55 4.96
C VAL A 68 -1.14 14.09 5.45
N SER A 69 -0.43 13.29 4.69
CA SER A 69 0.89 12.79 5.07
C SER A 69 1.89 13.94 5.08
N PRO A 70 2.73 14.04 6.12
CA PRO A 70 3.76 15.07 6.16
C PRO A 70 4.89 14.82 5.17
N LEU A 71 4.93 13.63 4.58
CA LEU A 71 5.95 13.24 3.63
C LEU A 71 5.45 13.50 2.21
N ASP A 72 6.17 14.35 1.48
CA ASP A 72 5.82 14.71 0.11
C ASP A 72 6.34 13.61 -0.83
N ASP A 73 5.62 12.51 -0.91
CA ASP A 73 5.96 11.43 -1.82
C ASP A 73 5.08 11.45 -3.07
N ARG A 74 5.49 12.29 -4.02
CA ARG A 74 4.80 12.39 -5.31
C ARG A 74 4.88 11.10 -6.11
N GLY A 75 5.95 10.35 -5.92
CA GLY A 75 6.12 9.07 -6.59
C GLY A 75 5.04 8.07 -6.17
N LEU A 76 4.77 7.98 -4.87
CA LEU A 76 3.73 7.09 -4.36
C LEU A 76 2.34 7.53 -4.83
N ALA A 77 2.07 8.84 -4.81
CA ALA A 77 0.79 9.37 -5.28
C ALA A 77 0.55 9.03 -6.77
N ARG A 78 1.58 9.17 -7.60
CA ARG A 78 1.50 8.83 -9.03
C ARG A 78 1.25 7.35 -9.24
N ARG A 79 1.96 6.51 -8.50
CA ARG A 79 1.78 5.06 -8.61
C ARG A 79 0.37 4.65 -8.16
N THR A 80 -0.11 5.22 -7.06
CA THR A 80 -1.46 4.95 -6.56
C THR A 80 -2.53 5.30 -7.59
N ALA A 81 -2.34 6.40 -8.33
CA ALA A 81 -3.28 6.82 -9.36
C ALA A 81 -3.38 5.81 -10.51
N ARG A 82 -2.40 4.94 -10.69
CA ARG A 82 -2.38 3.93 -11.76
C ARG A 82 -3.00 2.60 -11.33
N VAL A 83 -3.33 2.43 -10.06
CA VAL A 83 -3.91 1.17 -9.55
C VAL A 83 -5.35 1.04 -10.03
N ARG A 84 -5.69 -0.15 -10.55
CA ARG A 84 -7.08 -0.44 -10.92
C ARG A 84 -7.93 -0.69 -9.69
N THR A 85 -9.21 -0.33 -9.76
CA THR A 85 -10.18 -0.62 -8.71
C THR A 85 -11.06 -1.81 -9.08
N THR A 86 -11.50 -2.52 -8.06
CA THR A 86 -12.55 -3.53 -8.23
C THR A 86 -13.91 -2.90 -8.09
#